data_66b5eb5d23e73b80e1454aad11eb7704
#
_entry.id   66b5eb5d23e73b80e1454aad11eb7704
#
_cell.length_a   1.000
_cell.length_b   1.000
_cell.length_c   1.000
_cell.angle_alpha   90.00
_cell.angle_beta   90.00
_cell.angle_gamma   90.00
#
_symmetry.space_group_name_H-M   'P 1'
#
loop_
_entity.id
_entity.type
_entity.pdbx_description
1 polymer ?
#
loop_
_entity_poly.entity_id
_entity_poly.type
_entity_poly.pdbx_seq_one_letter_code
_entity_poly.pdbx_strand_id
1 'polypeptide(L)'
;LFFLGVSSLLIMRLFYLQVIQGPQLALEGLSIRVQELPVNVARGQILDRNHLPLTNTAQQYSVVIFPGQIENKSAALTKVNSIIGLPHDLIEAGLRHLNTNEYPFRLTGGIESNTAKQINDMQIPGVVAVVEKVRYGHDSLAAHVVGYINSADNKGVSGIEGMYDELLRGSPPEYVAAIVDASQQLIPGLGYKRMKLTAGNSENNIVLTIDKQHQQKVEQIMDRTILKGAVIVMRPNTGEILAMASRPTFDANNISQYFDQNGAPLLNRAVSSYQPGSVFKLVVAAAALETKTVKLNDVFFDPGYIDVNNTRFQGWDYERGPKGNLTITEAMAHSSNPVFIEIALKVGAEKLVAMAQKLGFGSRTKLEFFGESEGNLPEADQLFPGDLANLAIGQGFCEATPIQLAQTVSTIVNDGIKIDPYIVSSLTSPDGVTVKKFHESRPTVRVMSRQTAERLRSMMAAVTQFGTGQAAYVEGFGSAGKTGSAETGRTNKTGQGINHAWFTGFAPLEQPKYVIVVFVEEGMSGSNVAAPIFKEIASAILNN
;
A
#
# COMPACT_ATOMS: atom_id res chain seq x y z
N LEU A 1 -32.78 -25.12 -66.32
CA LEU A 1 -32.99 -23.92 -65.49
C LEU A 1 -33.32 -24.26 -64.04
N PHE A 2 -34.27 -25.18 -63.75
CA PHE A 2 -34.65 -25.57 -62.39
C PHE A 2 -33.47 -26.11 -61.55
N PHE A 3 -32.70 -27.08 -62.12
CA PHE A 3 -31.53 -27.67 -61.48
C PHE A 3 -30.42 -26.63 -61.20
N LEU A 4 -30.17 -25.67 -62.07
CA LEU A 4 -29.24 -24.59 -61.90
C LEU A 4 -29.67 -23.65 -60.76
N GLY A 5 -30.97 -23.36 -60.66
CA GLY A 5 -31.51 -22.54 -59.56
C GLY A 5 -31.35 -23.20 -58.18
N VAL A 6 -31.65 -24.50 -58.08
CA VAL A 6 -31.47 -25.25 -56.82
C VAL A 6 -30.00 -25.37 -56.47
N SER A 7 -29.08 -25.63 -57.42
CA SER A 7 -27.64 -25.65 -57.12
C SER A 7 -27.10 -24.31 -56.66
N SER A 8 -27.53 -23.18 -57.22
CA SER A 8 -27.15 -21.84 -56.77
C SER A 8 -27.63 -21.57 -55.37
N LEU A 9 -28.81 -22.00 -54.98
CA LEU A 9 -29.37 -21.84 -53.65
C LEU A 9 -28.59 -22.66 -52.60
N LEU A 10 -28.19 -23.89 -52.96
CA LEU A 10 -27.35 -24.73 -52.11
C LEU A 10 -25.94 -24.14 -51.92
N ILE A 11 -25.34 -23.63 -52.98
CA ILE A 11 -24.03 -22.96 -52.91
C ILE A 11 -24.10 -21.70 -52.02
N MET A 12 -25.12 -20.87 -52.17
CA MET A 12 -25.34 -19.72 -51.31
C MET A 12 -25.52 -20.11 -49.84
N ARG A 13 -26.27 -21.20 -49.58
CA ARG A 13 -26.45 -21.70 -48.20
C ARG A 13 -25.15 -22.25 -47.63
N LEU A 14 -24.36 -22.98 -48.42
CA LEU A 14 -23.03 -23.44 -48.00
C LEU A 14 -22.07 -22.28 -47.71
N PHE A 15 -22.05 -21.29 -48.58
CA PHE A 15 -21.26 -20.08 -48.37
C PHE A 15 -21.67 -19.37 -47.06
N TYR A 16 -22.95 -19.19 -46.83
CA TYR A 16 -23.48 -18.59 -45.61
C TYR A 16 -23.06 -19.37 -44.38
N LEU A 17 -23.20 -20.69 -44.37
CA LEU A 17 -22.83 -21.56 -43.25
C LEU A 17 -21.31 -21.60 -43.00
N GLN A 18 -20.50 -21.68 -44.06
CA GLN A 18 -19.06 -21.87 -43.93
C GLN A 18 -18.28 -20.56 -43.76
N VAL A 19 -18.71 -19.50 -44.44
CA VAL A 19 -17.96 -18.22 -44.42
C VAL A 19 -18.57 -17.24 -43.43
N ILE A 20 -19.87 -17.09 -43.36
CA ILE A 20 -20.53 -16.11 -42.50
C ILE A 20 -20.76 -16.66 -41.08
N GLN A 21 -21.33 -17.86 -40.98
CA GLN A 21 -21.56 -18.51 -39.67
C GLN A 21 -20.43 -19.45 -39.23
N GLY A 22 -19.48 -19.74 -40.10
CA GLY A 22 -18.39 -20.69 -39.86
C GLY A 22 -17.62 -20.43 -38.55
N PRO A 23 -17.19 -19.21 -38.24
CA PRO A 23 -16.52 -18.91 -37.01
C PRO A 23 -17.38 -19.16 -35.77
N GLN A 24 -18.67 -18.82 -35.81
CA GLN A 24 -19.62 -19.05 -34.72
C GLN A 24 -19.91 -20.54 -34.52
N LEU A 25 -20.20 -21.26 -35.59
CA LEU A 25 -20.43 -22.71 -35.54
C LEU A 25 -19.19 -23.49 -35.10
N ALA A 26 -17.99 -23.01 -35.46
CA ALA A 26 -16.74 -23.59 -34.99
C ALA A 26 -16.56 -23.37 -33.47
N LEU A 27 -16.92 -22.20 -32.95
CA LEU A 27 -16.93 -21.93 -31.52
C LEU A 27 -17.95 -22.78 -30.75
N GLU A 28 -19.17 -22.90 -31.29
CA GLU A 28 -20.21 -23.79 -30.72
C GLU A 28 -19.77 -25.24 -30.74
N GLY A 29 -19.19 -25.72 -31.86
CA GLY A 29 -18.63 -27.05 -31.95
C GLY A 29 -17.46 -27.33 -31.03
N LEU A 30 -16.63 -26.32 -30.74
CA LEU A 30 -15.56 -26.39 -29.74
C LEU A 30 -16.13 -26.44 -28.33
N SER A 31 -17.13 -25.63 -28.02
CA SER A 31 -17.72 -25.57 -26.67
C SER A 31 -18.33 -26.92 -26.22
N ILE A 32 -18.81 -27.72 -27.13
CA ILE A 32 -19.37 -29.07 -26.88
C ILE A 32 -18.24 -30.11 -26.64
N ARG A 33 -17.04 -29.87 -27.18
CA ARG A 33 -15.90 -30.81 -27.16
C ARG A 33 -14.78 -30.42 -26.22
N VAL A 34 -14.93 -29.33 -25.53
CA VAL A 34 -13.88 -28.80 -24.64
C VAL A 34 -14.30 -28.94 -23.19
N GLN A 35 -13.56 -29.77 -22.46
CA GLN A 35 -13.60 -29.74 -20.99
C GLN A 35 -12.56 -28.70 -20.54
N GLU A 36 -12.98 -27.62 -19.89
CA GLU A 36 -12.10 -26.52 -19.57
C GLU A 36 -12.10 -26.20 -18.07
N LEU A 37 -10.94 -25.82 -17.55
CA LEU A 37 -10.78 -25.29 -16.20
C LEU A 37 -10.06 -23.95 -16.29
N PRO A 38 -10.59 -22.88 -15.67
CA PRO A 38 -9.89 -21.62 -15.58
C PRO A 38 -8.65 -21.77 -14.67
N VAL A 39 -7.47 -21.44 -15.21
CA VAL A 39 -6.19 -21.59 -14.49
C VAL A 39 -5.54 -20.26 -14.16
N ASN A 40 -5.84 -19.20 -14.89
CA ASN A 40 -5.35 -17.86 -14.60
C ASN A 40 -6.50 -16.87 -14.59
N VAL A 41 -6.49 -16.00 -13.61
CA VAL A 41 -7.42 -14.87 -13.56
C VAL A 41 -7.05 -13.88 -14.65
N ALA A 42 -8.01 -13.52 -15.50
CA ALA A 42 -7.85 -12.43 -16.44
C ALA A 42 -7.90 -11.10 -15.68
N ARG A 43 -6.74 -10.62 -15.25
CA ARG A 43 -6.63 -9.40 -14.48
C ARG A 43 -5.34 -8.68 -14.80
N GLY A 44 -5.44 -7.38 -15.10
CA GLY A 44 -4.32 -6.53 -15.41
C GLY A 44 -3.30 -6.47 -14.28
N GLN A 45 -2.08 -6.12 -14.61
CA GLN A 45 -0.99 -6.01 -13.66
C GLN A 45 -1.03 -4.68 -12.93
N ILE A 46 -0.58 -4.69 -11.69
CA ILE A 46 -0.19 -3.49 -10.97
C ILE A 46 1.33 -3.37 -11.11
N LEU A 47 1.77 -2.26 -11.68
CA LEU A 47 3.16 -1.99 -12.05
C LEU A 47 3.72 -0.86 -11.19
N ASP A 48 5.02 -0.88 -10.94
CA ASP A 48 5.73 0.25 -10.35
C ASP A 48 5.91 1.39 -11.38
N ARG A 49 6.53 2.50 -10.97
CA ARG A 49 6.80 3.67 -11.83
C ARG A 49 7.68 3.36 -13.04
N ASN A 50 8.48 2.29 -12.99
CA ASN A 50 9.38 1.84 -14.03
C ASN A 50 8.78 0.69 -14.85
N HIS A 51 7.48 0.48 -14.74
CA HIS A 51 6.73 -0.63 -15.35
C HIS A 51 7.18 -2.03 -14.90
N LEU A 52 7.85 -2.14 -13.74
CA LEU A 52 8.18 -3.43 -13.15
C LEU A 52 6.95 -3.99 -12.42
N PRO A 53 6.61 -5.27 -12.60
CA PRO A 53 5.41 -5.82 -12.00
C PRO A 53 5.53 -5.95 -10.47
N LEU A 54 4.47 -5.53 -9.78
CA LEU A 54 4.21 -5.79 -8.36
C LEU A 54 3.27 -6.98 -8.17
N THR A 55 2.46 -7.30 -9.19
CA THR A 55 1.58 -8.48 -9.23
C THR A 55 1.95 -9.39 -10.39
N ASN A 56 1.53 -10.67 -10.34
CA ASN A 56 1.87 -11.72 -11.30
C ASN A 56 3.39 -11.95 -11.43
N THR A 57 4.12 -11.82 -10.32
CA THR A 57 5.58 -11.88 -10.28
C THR A 57 6.14 -13.29 -10.10
N ALA A 58 5.31 -14.24 -9.70
CA ALA A 58 5.68 -15.62 -9.49
C ALA A 58 4.84 -16.57 -10.35
N GLN A 59 5.37 -17.76 -10.57
CA GLN A 59 4.68 -18.87 -11.23
C GLN A 59 4.75 -20.08 -10.30
N GLN A 60 3.69 -20.85 -10.28
CA GLN A 60 3.61 -22.14 -9.61
C GLN A 60 3.02 -23.17 -10.55
N TYR A 61 3.15 -24.43 -10.19
CA TYR A 61 2.46 -25.51 -10.91
C TYR A 61 1.30 -26.02 -10.08
N SER A 62 0.21 -26.36 -10.76
CA SER A 62 -0.98 -26.97 -10.17
C SER A 62 -1.35 -28.24 -10.90
N VAL A 63 -1.84 -29.22 -10.16
CA VAL A 63 -2.36 -30.48 -10.73
C VAL A 63 -3.83 -30.31 -11.03
N VAL A 64 -4.18 -30.43 -12.28
CA VAL A 64 -5.56 -30.41 -12.78
C VAL A 64 -6.00 -31.81 -13.11
N ILE A 65 -7.17 -32.15 -12.70
CA ILE A 65 -7.81 -33.46 -12.90
C ILE A 65 -9.00 -33.29 -13.85
N PHE A 66 -9.06 -34.13 -14.86
CA PHE A 66 -10.18 -34.29 -15.82
C PHE A 66 -10.86 -35.64 -15.53
N PRO A 67 -11.92 -35.69 -14.69
CA PRO A 67 -12.51 -36.96 -14.19
C PRO A 67 -13.01 -37.90 -15.28
N GLY A 68 -13.57 -37.37 -16.37
CA GLY A 68 -14.10 -38.15 -17.49
C GLY A 68 -13.05 -38.93 -18.28
N GLN A 69 -11.75 -38.65 -18.06
CA GLN A 69 -10.66 -39.32 -18.78
C GLN A 69 -9.94 -40.36 -17.93
N ILE A 70 -10.34 -40.55 -16.68
CA ILE A 70 -9.68 -41.45 -15.72
C ILE A 70 -10.52 -42.71 -15.56
N GLU A 71 -10.04 -43.83 -16.09
CA GLU A 71 -10.70 -45.13 -15.92
C GLU A 71 -10.65 -45.63 -14.48
N ASN A 72 -9.46 -45.64 -13.87
CA ASN A 72 -9.25 -46.07 -12.50
C ASN A 72 -8.87 -44.88 -11.61
N LYS A 73 -9.90 -44.22 -11.07
CA LYS A 73 -9.78 -42.99 -10.26
C LYS A 73 -8.89 -43.16 -9.03
N SER A 74 -9.02 -44.29 -8.31
CA SER A 74 -8.23 -44.58 -7.12
C SER A 74 -6.76 -44.81 -7.45
N ALA A 75 -6.45 -45.59 -8.48
CA ALA A 75 -5.07 -45.85 -8.91
C ALA A 75 -4.38 -44.58 -9.41
N ALA A 76 -5.09 -43.72 -10.16
CA ALA A 76 -4.56 -42.45 -10.64
C ALA A 76 -4.17 -41.55 -9.46
N LEU A 77 -5.06 -41.39 -8.48
CA LEU A 77 -4.79 -40.53 -7.31
C LEU A 77 -3.66 -41.08 -6.43
N THR A 78 -3.58 -42.40 -6.28
CA THR A 78 -2.49 -43.06 -5.53
C THR A 78 -1.12 -42.80 -6.20
N LYS A 79 -1.06 -42.89 -7.55
CA LYS A 79 0.17 -42.59 -8.30
C LYS A 79 0.57 -41.10 -8.16
N VAL A 80 -0.38 -40.18 -8.29
CA VAL A 80 -0.14 -38.75 -8.10
C VAL A 80 0.36 -38.48 -6.68
N ASN A 81 -0.29 -39.09 -5.69
CA ASN A 81 0.09 -38.92 -4.30
C ASN A 81 1.47 -39.48 -3.96
N SER A 82 1.93 -40.53 -4.61
CA SER A 82 3.29 -41.08 -4.40
C SER A 82 4.40 -40.09 -4.78
N ILE A 83 4.10 -39.08 -5.60
CA ILE A 83 5.04 -38.03 -5.99
C ILE A 83 4.87 -36.77 -5.12
N ILE A 84 3.60 -36.36 -4.88
CA ILE A 84 3.32 -35.07 -4.22
C ILE A 84 3.36 -35.19 -2.69
N GLY A 85 2.93 -36.34 -2.13
CA GLY A 85 2.82 -36.54 -0.69
C GLY A 85 1.69 -35.71 -0.06
N LEU A 86 0.51 -35.68 -0.68
CA LEU A 86 -0.64 -34.92 -0.19
C LEU A 86 -1.11 -35.42 1.19
N PRO A 87 -1.58 -34.52 2.05
CA PRO A 87 -2.29 -34.87 3.28
C PRO A 87 -3.50 -35.79 3.01
N HIS A 88 -3.79 -36.67 3.94
CA HIS A 88 -4.84 -37.69 3.77
C HIS A 88 -6.24 -37.09 3.50
N ASP A 89 -6.57 -36.00 4.15
CA ASP A 89 -7.82 -35.25 3.97
C ASP A 89 -7.98 -34.69 2.56
N LEU A 90 -6.91 -34.21 1.93
CA LEU A 90 -6.92 -33.74 0.55
C LEU A 90 -7.08 -34.90 -0.44
N ILE A 91 -6.52 -36.06 -0.15
CA ILE A 91 -6.69 -37.27 -0.98
C ILE A 91 -8.15 -37.73 -0.93
N GLU A 92 -8.73 -37.81 0.29
CA GLU A 92 -10.15 -38.17 0.45
C GLU A 92 -11.09 -37.16 -0.23
N ALA A 93 -10.81 -35.87 -0.09
CA ALA A 93 -11.56 -34.83 -0.76
C ALA A 93 -11.47 -34.96 -2.30
N GLY A 94 -10.27 -35.21 -2.82
CA GLY A 94 -10.03 -35.47 -4.24
C GLY A 94 -10.78 -36.71 -4.74
N LEU A 95 -10.78 -37.81 -4.00
CA LEU A 95 -11.53 -39.03 -4.33
C LEU A 95 -13.04 -38.81 -4.29
N ARG A 96 -13.56 -38.10 -3.28
CA ARG A 96 -14.98 -37.73 -3.24
C ARG A 96 -15.35 -36.89 -4.48
N HIS A 97 -14.55 -35.89 -4.80
CA HIS A 97 -14.78 -35.01 -5.95
C HIS A 97 -14.74 -35.77 -7.28
N LEU A 98 -13.77 -36.67 -7.46
CA LEU A 98 -13.65 -37.55 -8.62
C LEU A 98 -14.86 -38.46 -8.80
N ASN A 99 -15.50 -38.91 -7.72
CA ASN A 99 -16.64 -39.83 -7.76
C ASN A 99 -17.97 -39.10 -7.99
N THR A 100 -18.06 -37.82 -7.63
CA THR A 100 -19.32 -37.04 -7.67
C THR A 100 -19.40 -36.06 -8.84
N ASN A 101 -18.25 -35.65 -9.39
CA ASN A 101 -18.19 -34.64 -10.45
C ASN A 101 -17.55 -35.18 -11.73
N GLU A 102 -18.09 -34.74 -12.85
CA GLU A 102 -17.54 -35.01 -14.20
C GLU A 102 -16.71 -33.83 -14.73
N TYR A 103 -16.79 -32.66 -14.05
CA TYR A 103 -16.08 -31.46 -14.46
C TYR A 103 -14.63 -31.44 -13.97
N PRO A 104 -13.72 -30.84 -14.76
CA PRO A 104 -12.34 -30.66 -14.36
C PRO A 104 -12.22 -29.86 -13.06
N PHE A 105 -11.23 -30.20 -12.24
CA PHE A 105 -10.94 -29.48 -11.00
C PHE A 105 -9.44 -29.44 -10.68
N ARG A 106 -9.04 -28.48 -9.87
CA ARG A 106 -7.70 -28.39 -9.32
C ARG A 106 -7.59 -29.30 -8.09
N LEU A 107 -6.69 -30.28 -8.14
CA LEU A 107 -6.40 -31.16 -7.01
C LEU A 107 -5.53 -30.44 -5.96
N THR A 108 -4.45 -29.82 -6.40
CA THR A 108 -3.52 -29.05 -5.55
C THR A 108 -2.77 -28.02 -6.38
N GLY A 109 -2.26 -26.97 -5.73
CA GLY A 109 -1.38 -25.98 -6.32
C GLY A 109 -0.08 -25.86 -5.53
N GLY A 110 0.84 -25.04 -5.99
CA GLY A 110 2.09 -24.75 -5.30
C GLY A 110 3.14 -25.86 -5.39
N ILE A 111 3.03 -26.77 -6.37
CA ILE A 111 4.05 -27.79 -6.58
C ILE A 111 5.26 -27.24 -7.35
N GLU A 112 6.44 -27.79 -7.09
CA GLU A 112 7.66 -27.41 -7.77
C GLU A 112 7.70 -27.90 -9.24
N SER A 113 8.48 -27.22 -10.07
CA SER A 113 8.63 -27.53 -11.49
C SER A 113 9.07 -28.98 -11.75
N ASN A 114 9.97 -29.51 -10.91
CA ASN A 114 10.43 -30.89 -11.06
C ASN A 114 9.33 -31.92 -10.76
N THR A 115 8.54 -31.68 -9.72
CA THR A 115 7.37 -32.48 -9.36
C THR A 115 6.31 -32.45 -10.46
N ALA A 116 6.06 -31.25 -11.02
CA ALA A 116 5.13 -31.08 -12.14
C ALA A 116 5.56 -31.87 -13.37
N LYS A 117 6.88 -31.85 -13.68
CA LYS A 117 7.45 -32.63 -14.77
C LYS A 117 7.26 -34.14 -14.54
N GLN A 118 7.55 -34.64 -13.34
CA GLN A 118 7.37 -36.06 -12.99
C GLN A 118 5.92 -36.52 -13.18
N ILE A 119 4.95 -35.66 -12.79
CA ILE A 119 3.51 -35.96 -12.98
C ILE A 119 3.18 -36.05 -14.47
N ASN A 120 3.63 -35.10 -15.27
CA ASN A 120 3.38 -35.09 -16.70
C ASN A 120 4.06 -36.26 -17.43
N ASP A 121 5.26 -36.65 -16.99
CA ASP A 121 6.02 -37.77 -17.54
C ASP A 121 5.34 -39.13 -17.28
N MET A 122 4.48 -39.23 -16.23
CA MET A 122 3.69 -40.44 -15.98
C MET A 122 2.58 -40.67 -17.01
N GLN A 123 2.22 -39.69 -17.80
CA GLN A 123 1.19 -39.76 -18.85
C GLN A 123 -0.12 -40.38 -18.37
N ILE A 124 -0.56 -40.09 -17.13
CA ILE A 124 -1.83 -40.60 -16.62
C ILE A 124 -2.96 -39.85 -17.34
N PRO A 125 -3.86 -40.57 -18.06
CA PRO A 125 -4.99 -39.91 -18.69
C PRO A 125 -5.85 -39.16 -17.67
N GLY A 126 -6.22 -37.93 -17.96
CA GLY A 126 -7.00 -37.09 -17.08
C GLY A 126 -6.21 -36.36 -15.98
N VAL A 127 -4.89 -36.52 -15.92
CA VAL A 127 -4.04 -35.81 -14.96
C VAL A 127 -3.00 -34.95 -15.70
N VAL A 128 -2.95 -33.67 -15.41
CA VAL A 128 -1.97 -32.76 -16.00
C VAL A 128 -1.49 -31.72 -14.99
N ALA A 129 -0.19 -31.54 -14.91
CA ALA A 129 0.39 -30.43 -14.17
C ALA A 129 0.59 -29.23 -15.10
N VAL A 130 0.05 -28.08 -14.70
CA VAL A 130 0.05 -26.85 -15.50
C VAL A 130 0.67 -25.69 -14.75
N VAL A 131 1.29 -24.77 -15.48
CA VAL A 131 1.82 -23.52 -14.89
C VAL A 131 0.66 -22.58 -14.64
N GLU A 132 0.60 -22.02 -13.43
CA GLU A 132 -0.31 -20.94 -13.06
C GLU A 132 0.49 -19.70 -12.65
N LYS A 133 -0.03 -18.51 -12.97
CA LYS A 133 0.53 -17.25 -12.45
C LYS A 133 0.03 -17.04 -11.04
N VAL A 134 0.95 -16.81 -10.12
CA VAL A 134 0.61 -16.39 -8.75
C VAL A 134 0.42 -14.88 -8.76
N ARG A 135 -0.76 -14.42 -8.33
CA ARG A 135 -1.10 -13.00 -8.34
C ARG A 135 -0.14 -12.19 -7.48
N TYR A 136 0.17 -12.66 -6.28
CA TYR A 136 1.08 -12.00 -5.35
C TYR A 136 2.32 -12.89 -5.17
N GLY A 137 3.52 -12.28 -5.24
CA GLY A 137 4.78 -12.98 -4.96
C GLY A 137 4.87 -13.43 -3.50
N HIS A 138 5.84 -14.29 -3.20
CA HIS A 138 6.06 -14.78 -1.82
C HIS A 138 6.25 -13.66 -0.80
N ASP A 139 6.85 -12.54 -1.21
CA ASP A 139 7.14 -11.41 -0.33
C ASP A 139 5.96 -10.44 -0.19
N SER A 140 4.87 -10.64 -0.95
CA SER A 140 3.69 -9.74 -1.00
C SER A 140 4.07 -8.26 -0.91
N LEU A 141 5.06 -7.85 -1.73
CA LEU A 141 5.62 -6.49 -1.70
C LEU A 141 4.52 -5.43 -1.85
N ALA A 142 4.58 -4.41 -1.03
CA ALA A 142 3.57 -3.34 -0.96
C ALA A 142 2.15 -3.86 -0.67
N ALA A 143 2.00 -4.90 0.16
CA ALA A 143 0.74 -5.61 0.40
C ALA A 143 -0.44 -4.66 0.68
N HIS A 144 -0.26 -3.65 1.55
CA HIS A 144 -1.33 -2.69 1.87
C HIS A 144 -1.64 -1.71 0.74
N VAL A 145 -0.68 -1.46 -0.16
CA VAL A 145 -0.88 -0.63 -1.35
C VAL A 145 -1.56 -1.43 -2.45
N VAL A 146 -1.00 -2.58 -2.79
CA VAL A 146 -1.55 -3.49 -3.81
C VAL A 146 -2.95 -3.96 -3.39
N GLY A 147 -3.10 -4.39 -2.14
CA GLY A 147 -4.32 -4.98 -1.64
C GLY A 147 -4.44 -6.47 -1.99
N TYR A 148 -5.67 -6.97 -1.94
CA TYR A 148 -5.96 -8.36 -2.26
C TYR A 148 -7.31 -8.52 -2.96
N ILE A 149 -7.48 -9.67 -3.60
CA ILE A 149 -8.72 -10.10 -4.24
C ILE A 149 -9.39 -11.21 -3.43
N ASN A 150 -10.70 -11.29 -3.52
CA ASN A 150 -11.44 -12.46 -3.08
C ASN A 150 -11.23 -13.59 -4.10
N SER A 151 -10.68 -14.71 -3.66
CA SER A 151 -10.37 -15.85 -4.54
C SER A 151 -11.60 -16.56 -5.12
N ALA A 152 -12.80 -16.38 -4.54
CA ALA A 152 -14.02 -17.02 -5.00
C ALA A 152 -14.59 -16.36 -6.26
N ASP A 153 -14.58 -15.02 -6.34
CA ASP A 153 -15.18 -14.24 -7.43
C ASP A 153 -14.17 -13.32 -8.15
N ASN A 154 -12.90 -13.37 -7.75
CA ASN A 154 -11.79 -12.55 -8.24
C ASN A 154 -12.04 -11.03 -8.14
N LYS A 155 -12.87 -10.62 -7.17
CA LYS A 155 -13.17 -9.22 -6.91
C LYS A 155 -12.10 -8.59 -6.02
N GLY A 156 -11.62 -7.42 -6.42
CA GLY A 156 -10.72 -6.62 -5.59
C GLY A 156 -11.42 -6.16 -4.31
N VAL A 157 -10.75 -6.31 -3.16
CA VAL A 157 -11.33 -6.03 -1.83
C VAL A 157 -10.68 -4.82 -1.17
N SER A 158 -9.38 -4.67 -1.29
CA SER A 158 -8.63 -3.58 -0.65
C SER A 158 -7.54 -3.02 -1.57
N GLY A 159 -6.93 -1.91 -1.16
CA GLY A 159 -5.83 -1.29 -1.90
C GLY A 159 -6.19 -0.96 -3.36
N ILE A 160 -5.19 -0.96 -4.22
CA ILE A 160 -5.36 -0.70 -5.66
C ILE A 160 -6.24 -1.77 -6.33
N GLU A 161 -6.15 -3.02 -5.86
CA GLU A 161 -7.02 -4.11 -6.33
C GLU A 161 -8.51 -3.78 -6.15
N GLY A 162 -8.88 -3.22 -4.99
CA GLY A 162 -10.26 -2.81 -4.71
C GLY A 162 -10.66 -1.51 -5.41
N MET A 163 -9.78 -0.51 -5.37
CA MET A 163 -10.07 0.83 -5.93
C MET A 163 -10.26 0.82 -7.44
N TYR A 164 -9.53 -0.04 -8.13
CA TYR A 164 -9.52 -0.11 -9.60
C TYR A 164 -9.97 -1.48 -10.12
N ASP A 165 -10.82 -2.17 -9.36
CA ASP A 165 -11.30 -3.53 -9.70
C ASP A 165 -11.87 -3.62 -11.11
N GLU A 166 -12.75 -2.69 -11.49
CA GLU A 166 -13.40 -2.68 -12.81
C GLU A 166 -12.40 -2.48 -13.96
N LEU A 167 -11.34 -1.69 -13.75
CA LEU A 167 -10.32 -1.41 -14.75
C LEU A 167 -9.29 -2.55 -14.88
N LEU A 168 -8.99 -3.19 -13.74
CA LEU A 168 -8.07 -4.33 -13.69
C LEU A 168 -8.73 -5.61 -14.19
N ARG A 169 -10.03 -5.77 -13.98
CA ARG A 169 -10.76 -6.99 -14.31
C ARG A 169 -10.86 -7.15 -15.81
N GLY A 170 -10.21 -8.19 -16.34
CA GLY A 170 -10.34 -8.63 -17.72
C GLY A 170 -11.34 -9.78 -17.86
N SER A 171 -11.71 -10.11 -19.08
CA SER A 171 -12.55 -11.26 -19.44
C SER A 171 -12.14 -11.75 -20.83
N PRO A 172 -12.05 -13.03 -21.08
CA PRO A 172 -12.21 -14.19 -20.19
C PRO A 172 -10.87 -14.62 -19.55
N PRO A 173 -10.90 -15.56 -18.55
CA PRO A 173 -9.69 -16.16 -18.00
C PRO A 173 -8.97 -17.03 -19.05
N GLU A 174 -7.73 -17.40 -18.74
CA GLU A 174 -6.99 -18.42 -19.47
C GLU A 174 -7.40 -19.79 -18.95
N TYR A 175 -7.72 -20.70 -19.86
CA TYR A 175 -8.20 -22.04 -19.54
C TYR A 175 -7.15 -23.10 -19.87
N VAL A 176 -7.09 -24.17 -19.09
CA VAL A 176 -6.58 -25.47 -19.54
C VAL A 176 -7.75 -26.29 -20.01
N ALA A 177 -7.65 -26.75 -21.24
CA ALA A 177 -8.72 -27.43 -21.92
C ALA A 177 -8.26 -28.81 -22.45
N ALA A 178 -9.09 -29.83 -22.23
CA ALA A 178 -8.99 -31.13 -22.89
C ALA A 178 -9.92 -31.15 -24.08
N ILE A 179 -9.40 -31.50 -25.26
CA ILE A 179 -10.22 -31.66 -26.48
C ILE A 179 -10.62 -33.11 -26.60
N VAL A 180 -11.93 -33.36 -26.45
CA VAL A 180 -12.49 -34.70 -26.34
C VAL A 180 -13.42 -35.02 -27.51
N ASP A 181 -13.62 -36.32 -27.79
CA ASP A 181 -14.62 -36.82 -28.72
C ASP A 181 -16.03 -36.92 -28.09
N ALA A 182 -17.01 -37.43 -28.82
CA ALA A 182 -18.38 -37.59 -28.32
C ALA A 182 -18.49 -38.59 -27.15
N SER A 183 -17.50 -39.45 -26.95
CA SER A 183 -17.40 -40.40 -25.83
C SER A 183 -16.58 -39.84 -24.65
N GLN A 184 -16.27 -38.55 -24.68
CA GLN A 184 -15.47 -37.86 -23.67
C GLN A 184 -14.00 -38.34 -23.57
N GLN A 185 -13.48 -39.03 -24.62
CA GLN A 185 -12.10 -39.47 -24.70
C GLN A 185 -11.22 -38.41 -25.37
N LEU A 186 -9.98 -38.28 -24.94
CA LEU A 186 -9.01 -37.37 -25.56
C LEU A 186 -8.82 -37.71 -27.03
N ILE A 187 -8.94 -36.71 -27.91
CA ILE A 187 -8.64 -36.87 -29.32
C ILE A 187 -7.12 -37.03 -29.51
N PRO A 188 -6.63 -38.12 -30.05
CA PRO A 188 -5.20 -38.34 -30.25
C PRO A 188 -4.52 -37.19 -31.01
N GLY A 189 -3.40 -36.69 -30.47
CA GLY A 189 -2.63 -35.60 -31.05
C GLY A 189 -3.13 -34.19 -30.68
N LEU A 190 -4.33 -34.01 -30.10
CA LEU A 190 -4.80 -32.72 -29.64
C LEU A 190 -4.49 -32.47 -28.15
N GLY A 191 -4.57 -33.49 -27.30
CA GLY A 191 -4.16 -33.45 -25.89
C GLY A 191 -4.78 -32.31 -25.06
N TYR A 192 -4.02 -31.87 -24.05
CA TYR A 192 -4.38 -30.70 -23.25
C TYR A 192 -3.79 -29.43 -23.86
N LYS A 193 -4.60 -28.38 -23.97
CA LYS A 193 -4.17 -27.08 -24.50
C LYS A 193 -4.50 -25.95 -23.58
N ARG A 194 -3.63 -24.92 -23.54
CA ARG A 194 -3.97 -23.62 -22.98
C ARG A 194 -4.73 -22.81 -24.03
N MET A 195 -5.83 -22.25 -23.62
CA MET A 195 -6.71 -21.46 -24.48
C MET A 195 -7.01 -20.13 -23.79
N LYS A 196 -6.89 -19.02 -24.53
CA LYS A 196 -7.43 -17.73 -24.15
C LYS A 196 -8.53 -17.40 -25.17
N LEU A 197 -9.76 -17.26 -24.69
CA LEU A 197 -10.86 -16.84 -25.55
C LEU A 197 -10.65 -15.35 -25.87
N THR A 198 -10.61 -15.00 -27.15
CA THR A 198 -10.23 -13.65 -27.61
C THR A 198 -11.37 -12.61 -27.58
N ALA A 199 -12.59 -13.02 -27.23
CA ALA A 199 -13.75 -12.14 -27.18
C ALA A 199 -13.99 -11.65 -25.74
N GLY A 200 -13.56 -10.45 -25.42
CA GLY A 200 -13.78 -9.82 -24.12
C GLY A 200 -13.06 -8.48 -23.98
N ASN A 201 -13.37 -7.72 -22.94
CA ASN A 201 -12.65 -6.50 -22.60
C ASN A 201 -11.18 -6.83 -22.29
N SER A 202 -10.25 -6.09 -22.88
CA SER A 202 -8.84 -6.21 -22.54
C SER A 202 -8.63 -5.70 -21.11
N GLU A 203 -7.96 -6.48 -20.29
CA GLU A 203 -7.47 -6.07 -18.99
C GLU A 203 -6.52 -4.88 -19.11
N ASN A 204 -6.68 -3.85 -18.29
CA ASN A 204 -5.73 -2.74 -18.26
C ASN A 204 -4.76 -2.90 -17.08
N ASN A 205 -3.54 -2.40 -17.24
CA ASN A 205 -2.56 -2.35 -16.16
C ASN A 205 -2.63 -0.99 -15.46
N ILE A 206 -2.42 -0.99 -14.16
CA ILE A 206 -2.29 0.23 -13.36
C ILE A 206 -0.81 0.48 -13.09
N VAL A 207 -0.31 1.65 -13.46
CA VAL A 207 1.05 2.08 -13.15
C VAL A 207 1.01 2.98 -11.92
N LEU A 208 1.76 2.61 -10.89
CA LEU A 208 1.88 3.37 -9.65
C LEU A 208 3.05 4.36 -9.71
N THR A 209 3.09 5.28 -8.75
CA THR A 209 4.28 6.12 -8.48
C THR A 209 5.31 5.40 -7.61
N ILE A 210 4.94 4.28 -7.00
CA ILE A 210 5.82 3.45 -6.19
C ILE A 210 7.06 3.07 -7.00
N ASP A 211 8.22 3.21 -6.38
CA ASP A 211 9.48 2.69 -6.87
C ASP A 211 9.75 1.35 -6.18
N LYS A 212 9.81 0.27 -6.95
CA LYS A 212 9.94 -1.08 -6.41
C LYS A 212 11.18 -1.26 -5.56
N GLN A 213 12.30 -0.63 -5.94
CA GLN A 213 13.55 -0.72 -5.18
C GLN A 213 13.47 0.05 -3.86
N HIS A 214 12.89 1.25 -3.87
CA HIS A 214 12.64 2.02 -2.64
C HIS A 214 11.70 1.26 -1.71
N GLN A 215 10.61 0.72 -2.23
CA GLN A 215 9.65 -0.08 -1.46
C GLN A 215 10.31 -1.30 -0.81
N GLN A 216 11.11 -2.05 -1.56
CA GLN A 216 11.84 -3.21 -1.04
C GLN A 216 12.79 -2.83 0.11
N LYS A 217 13.57 -1.76 -0.06
CA LYS A 217 14.49 -1.28 0.99
C LYS A 217 13.73 -0.84 2.24
N VAL A 218 12.65 -0.07 2.07
CA VAL A 218 11.80 0.36 3.19
C VAL A 218 11.24 -0.85 3.93
N GLU A 219 10.67 -1.83 3.24
CA GLU A 219 10.10 -3.01 3.87
C GLU A 219 11.15 -3.87 4.58
N GLN A 220 12.30 -4.10 3.97
CA GLN A 220 13.42 -4.83 4.60
C GLN A 220 13.90 -4.17 5.89
N ILE A 221 13.91 -2.83 5.94
CA ILE A 221 14.25 -2.10 7.17
C ILE A 221 13.13 -2.25 8.20
N MET A 222 11.88 -2.10 7.79
CA MET A 222 10.73 -2.24 8.68
C MET A 222 10.64 -3.65 9.29
N ASP A 223 10.91 -4.70 8.53
CA ASP A 223 10.80 -6.09 8.98
C ASP A 223 11.69 -6.41 10.18
N ARG A 224 12.80 -5.70 10.34
CA ARG A 224 13.71 -5.88 11.48
C ARG A 224 13.60 -4.81 12.56
N THR A 225 12.88 -3.71 12.29
CA THR A 225 12.87 -2.55 13.20
C THR A 225 11.49 -2.15 13.69
N ILE A 226 10.43 -2.50 12.97
CA ILE A 226 9.06 -2.06 13.25
C ILE A 226 8.10 -3.25 13.34
N LEU A 227 7.61 -3.55 14.54
CA LEU A 227 6.56 -4.56 14.73
C LEU A 227 5.19 -4.06 14.28
N LYS A 228 4.85 -2.80 14.63
CA LYS A 228 3.61 -2.12 14.25
C LYS A 228 3.93 -0.68 13.87
N GLY A 229 3.54 -0.25 12.69
CA GLY A 229 3.79 1.11 12.25
C GLY A 229 3.70 1.29 10.75
N ALA A 230 4.12 2.44 10.27
CA ALA A 230 4.12 2.78 8.85
C ALA A 230 5.32 3.64 8.47
N VAL A 231 5.72 3.50 7.21
CA VAL A 231 6.71 4.38 6.58
C VAL A 231 6.14 4.88 5.26
N ILE A 232 6.32 6.17 5.00
CA ILE A 232 6.00 6.81 3.73
C ILE A 232 7.26 7.51 3.20
N VAL A 233 7.55 7.31 1.93
CA VAL A 233 8.56 8.08 1.18
C VAL A 233 7.85 8.82 0.06
N MET A 234 7.93 10.14 0.06
CA MET A 234 7.22 11.01 -0.89
C MET A 234 8.20 11.99 -1.55
N ARG A 235 8.00 12.25 -2.84
CA ARG A 235 8.72 13.31 -3.55
C ARG A 235 8.04 14.66 -3.29
N PRO A 236 8.72 15.63 -2.66
CA PRO A 236 8.07 16.85 -2.16
C PRO A 236 7.52 17.77 -3.24
N ASN A 237 8.17 17.85 -4.40
CA ASN A 237 7.80 18.77 -5.47
C ASN A 237 6.74 18.24 -6.44
N THR A 238 6.40 16.96 -6.38
CA THR A 238 5.42 16.32 -7.27
C THR A 238 4.24 15.70 -6.52
N GLY A 239 4.41 15.33 -5.24
CA GLY A 239 3.43 14.58 -4.46
C GLY A 239 3.43 13.08 -4.73
N GLU A 240 4.37 12.56 -5.54
CA GLU A 240 4.51 11.13 -5.81
C GLU A 240 4.86 10.36 -4.55
N ILE A 241 4.07 9.33 -4.24
CA ILE A 241 4.41 8.36 -3.20
C ILE A 241 5.34 7.32 -3.80
N LEU A 242 6.61 7.34 -3.38
CA LEU A 242 7.64 6.43 -3.89
C LEU A 242 7.71 5.11 -3.12
N ALA A 243 7.34 5.14 -1.84
CA ALA A 243 7.14 3.96 -1.01
C ALA A 243 6.07 4.23 0.05
N MET A 244 5.25 3.23 0.33
CA MET A 244 4.26 3.22 1.40
C MET A 244 4.17 1.81 1.95
N ALA A 245 4.56 1.63 3.20
CA ALA A 245 4.56 0.35 3.86
C ALA A 245 3.92 0.43 5.25
N SER A 246 3.21 -0.62 5.64
CA SER A 246 2.59 -0.79 6.96
C SER A 246 3.02 -2.12 7.58
N ARG A 247 3.11 -2.19 8.91
CA ARG A 247 3.42 -3.41 9.68
C ARG A 247 2.42 -3.56 10.85
N PRO A 248 2.01 -4.79 11.20
CA PRO A 248 2.35 -6.05 10.52
C PRO A 248 1.89 -6.07 9.06
N THR A 249 2.56 -6.88 8.23
CA THR A 249 2.12 -7.16 6.86
C THR A 249 1.30 -8.44 6.80
N PHE A 250 0.79 -8.78 5.62
CA PHE A 250 0.01 -9.99 5.37
C PHE A 250 0.38 -10.63 4.03
N ASP A 251 0.17 -11.93 3.91
CA ASP A 251 0.24 -12.64 2.63
C ASP A 251 -1.12 -12.54 1.93
N ALA A 252 -1.15 -11.81 0.83
CA ALA A 252 -2.37 -11.59 0.04
C ALA A 252 -2.91 -12.86 -0.63
N ASN A 253 -2.11 -13.95 -0.70
CA ASN A 253 -2.58 -15.25 -1.20
C ASN A 253 -3.35 -16.05 -0.13
N ASN A 254 -3.14 -15.75 1.17
CA ASN A 254 -3.70 -16.51 2.30
C ASN A 254 -4.42 -15.59 3.29
N ILE A 255 -5.28 -14.72 2.80
CA ILE A 255 -5.86 -13.62 3.57
C ILE A 255 -6.70 -14.07 4.76
N SER A 256 -7.35 -15.23 4.69
CA SER A 256 -8.25 -15.73 5.72
C SER A 256 -7.60 -15.90 7.10
N GLN A 257 -6.31 -16.20 7.14
CA GLN A 257 -5.57 -16.36 8.41
C GLN A 257 -5.36 -15.05 9.18
N TYR A 258 -5.59 -13.89 8.54
CA TYR A 258 -5.32 -12.57 9.13
C TYR A 258 -6.56 -11.87 9.69
N PHE A 259 -7.78 -12.37 9.46
CA PHE A 259 -9.01 -11.71 9.93
C PHE A 259 -9.11 -11.61 11.45
N ASP A 260 -8.69 -12.66 12.17
CA ASP A 260 -8.79 -12.72 13.62
C ASP A 260 -7.42 -12.57 14.32
N GLN A 261 -6.38 -12.16 13.56
CA GLN A 261 -5.05 -11.99 14.15
C GLN A 261 -4.94 -10.72 14.98
N ASN A 262 -4.30 -10.86 16.15
CA ASN A 262 -3.91 -9.73 16.98
C ASN A 262 -2.93 -8.80 16.22
N GLY A 263 -3.06 -7.49 16.44
CA GLY A 263 -2.18 -6.50 15.82
C GLY A 263 -2.72 -5.91 14.52
N ALA A 264 -3.91 -6.33 14.07
CA ALA A 264 -4.60 -5.82 12.89
C ALA A 264 -3.69 -5.74 11.64
N PRO A 265 -3.19 -6.88 11.11
CA PRO A 265 -2.27 -6.88 9.98
C PRO A 265 -2.88 -6.34 8.69
N LEU A 266 -4.21 -6.35 8.55
CA LEU A 266 -4.91 -5.79 7.38
C LEU A 266 -5.07 -4.27 7.43
N LEU A 267 -4.79 -3.63 8.58
CA LEU A 267 -4.89 -2.19 8.75
C LEU A 267 -3.72 -1.48 8.07
N ASN A 268 -4.03 -0.59 7.12
CA ASN A 268 -3.01 0.29 6.53
C ASN A 268 -2.73 1.48 7.45
N ARG A 269 -1.71 1.38 8.28
CA ARG A 269 -1.32 2.41 9.23
C ARG A 269 -0.83 3.70 8.59
N ALA A 270 -0.43 3.66 7.33
CA ALA A 270 0.02 4.87 6.60
C ALA A 270 -1.11 5.88 6.37
N VAL A 271 -2.35 5.41 6.36
CA VAL A 271 -3.56 6.22 6.13
C VAL A 271 -4.54 6.20 7.31
N SER A 272 -4.18 5.56 8.42
CA SER A 272 -4.92 5.57 9.68
C SER A 272 -4.47 6.73 10.57
N SER A 273 -5.36 7.22 11.45
CA SER A 273 -5.10 8.40 12.27
C SER A 273 -4.55 8.04 13.65
N TYR A 274 -3.62 8.88 14.12
CA TYR A 274 -2.98 8.78 15.42
C TYR A 274 -2.62 10.18 15.93
N GLN A 275 -2.43 10.33 17.21
CA GLN A 275 -1.95 11.57 17.79
C GLN A 275 -0.53 11.88 17.27
N PRO A 276 -0.30 13.07 16.66
CA PRO A 276 1.00 13.42 16.05
C PRO A 276 2.07 13.80 17.08
N GLY A 277 1.66 14.10 18.31
CA GLY A 277 2.56 14.58 19.34
C GLY A 277 3.34 15.83 18.90
N SER A 278 4.56 15.95 19.34
CA SER A 278 5.42 17.11 19.06
C SER A 278 5.68 17.41 17.58
N VAL A 279 5.25 16.56 16.64
CA VAL A 279 5.29 16.90 15.21
C VAL A 279 4.35 18.07 14.91
N PHE A 280 3.24 18.20 15.63
CA PHE A 280 2.29 19.30 15.46
C PHE A 280 2.90 20.68 15.77
N LYS A 281 4.02 20.76 16.49
CA LYS A 281 4.76 22.02 16.72
C LYS A 281 5.21 22.70 15.43
N LEU A 282 5.34 21.95 14.34
CA LEU A 282 5.57 22.53 12.99
C LEU A 282 4.38 23.40 12.55
N VAL A 283 3.16 22.99 12.87
CA VAL A 283 1.94 23.77 12.59
C VAL A 283 1.87 25.02 13.46
N VAL A 284 2.21 24.88 14.74
CA VAL A 284 2.25 26.02 15.68
C VAL A 284 3.27 27.06 15.23
N ALA A 285 4.48 26.62 14.85
CA ALA A 285 5.53 27.53 14.36
C ALA A 285 5.10 28.20 13.03
N ALA A 286 4.47 27.46 12.11
CA ALA A 286 3.94 28.01 10.86
C ALA A 286 2.90 29.11 11.15
N ALA A 287 1.94 28.84 12.02
CA ALA A 287 0.92 29.80 12.42
C ALA A 287 1.52 31.05 13.06
N ALA A 288 2.45 30.87 13.99
CA ALA A 288 3.11 31.98 14.70
C ALA A 288 3.90 32.90 13.77
N LEU A 289 4.63 32.32 12.81
CA LEU A 289 5.45 33.07 11.85
C LEU A 289 4.59 33.78 10.78
N GLU A 290 3.56 33.10 10.24
CA GLU A 290 2.67 33.70 9.23
C GLU A 290 1.82 34.84 9.80
N THR A 291 1.36 34.70 11.04
CA THR A 291 0.60 35.76 11.73
C THR A 291 1.50 36.84 12.32
N LYS A 292 2.84 36.69 12.23
CA LYS A 292 3.85 37.58 12.82
C LYS A 292 3.69 37.74 14.34
N THR A 293 3.06 36.76 14.99
CA THR A 293 2.91 36.75 16.45
C THR A 293 4.24 36.52 17.14
N VAL A 294 5.18 35.83 16.46
CA VAL A 294 6.54 35.53 16.95
C VAL A 294 7.56 35.87 15.84
N LYS A 295 8.69 36.42 16.23
CA LYS A 295 9.88 36.64 15.39
C LYS A 295 10.95 35.61 15.73
N LEU A 296 11.87 35.35 14.80
CA LEU A 296 12.96 34.37 15.03
C LEU A 296 13.85 34.67 16.22
N ASN A 297 14.05 35.95 16.51
CA ASN A 297 14.93 36.43 17.60
C ASN A 297 14.16 36.63 18.92
N ASP A 298 12.87 36.34 18.97
CA ASP A 298 12.15 36.40 20.25
C ASP A 298 12.67 35.29 21.17
N VAL A 299 12.87 35.65 22.44
CA VAL A 299 13.40 34.77 23.47
C VAL A 299 12.27 34.39 24.42
N PHE A 300 12.15 33.12 24.69
CA PHE A 300 11.18 32.52 25.60
C PHE A 300 11.93 31.87 26.75
N PHE A 301 11.41 31.99 27.97
CA PHE A 301 11.98 31.28 29.11
C PHE A 301 11.29 29.94 29.31
N ASP A 302 12.06 28.86 29.29
CA ASP A 302 11.58 27.51 29.57
C ASP A 302 11.94 27.08 30.99
N PRO A 303 11.00 27.13 31.93
CA PRO A 303 11.23 26.68 33.32
C PRO A 303 11.07 25.14 33.46
N GLY A 304 10.84 24.41 32.38
CA GLY A 304 10.50 22.98 32.37
C GLY A 304 9.00 22.70 32.43
N TYR A 305 8.15 23.70 32.71
CA TYR A 305 6.69 23.55 32.74
C TYR A 305 5.99 24.86 32.40
N ILE A 306 4.67 24.78 32.16
CA ILE A 306 3.79 25.93 32.06
C ILE A 306 2.45 25.60 32.72
N ASP A 307 1.91 26.52 33.50
CA ASP A 307 0.60 26.40 34.14
C ASP A 307 -0.46 27.11 33.26
N VAL A 308 -1.49 26.37 32.83
CA VAL A 308 -2.62 26.89 32.05
C VAL A 308 -3.91 26.53 32.78
N ASN A 309 -4.66 27.52 33.26
CA ASN A 309 -5.93 27.32 33.97
C ASN A 309 -5.86 26.23 35.06
N ASN A 310 -4.90 26.34 35.99
CA ASN A 310 -4.67 25.41 37.08
C ASN A 310 -4.17 24.01 36.67
N THR A 311 -3.88 23.78 35.41
CA THR A 311 -3.28 22.52 34.91
C THR A 311 -1.83 22.76 34.57
N ARG A 312 -0.94 21.93 35.13
CA ARG A 312 0.49 21.97 34.83
C ARG A 312 0.84 21.08 33.65
N PHE A 313 1.42 21.70 32.62
CA PHE A 313 1.99 21.01 31.47
C PHE A 313 3.51 20.97 31.60
N GLN A 314 4.07 19.78 31.72
CA GLN A 314 5.50 19.56 31.88
C GLN A 314 6.22 19.36 30.54
N GLY A 315 7.49 19.76 30.47
CA GLY A 315 8.40 19.33 29.43
C GLY A 315 8.65 17.82 29.51
N TRP A 316 8.93 17.19 28.40
CA TRP A 316 9.23 15.74 28.33
C TRP A 316 10.47 15.34 29.14
N ASP A 317 11.33 16.31 29.47
CA ASP A 317 12.55 16.17 30.23
C ASP A 317 12.55 17.05 31.51
N TYR A 318 11.36 17.29 32.04
CA TYR A 318 11.15 18.12 33.25
C TYR A 318 12.10 17.78 34.40
N GLU A 319 12.38 16.50 34.62
CA GLU A 319 13.29 16.02 35.68
C GLU A 319 14.76 16.49 35.51
N ARG A 320 15.13 16.96 34.30
CA ARG A 320 16.47 17.49 34.01
C ARG A 320 16.62 18.97 34.37
N GLY A 321 15.53 19.59 34.80
CA GLY A 321 15.49 21.00 35.14
C GLY A 321 15.17 21.94 33.97
N PRO A 322 15.15 23.26 34.25
CA PRO A 322 14.81 24.29 33.26
C PRO A 322 15.86 24.39 32.15
N LYS A 323 15.39 24.67 30.92
CA LYS A 323 16.27 24.95 29.77
C LYS A 323 16.72 26.43 29.71
N GLY A 324 16.04 27.31 30.45
CA GLY A 324 16.32 28.73 30.44
C GLY A 324 15.81 29.45 29.19
N ASN A 325 16.56 30.43 28.74
CA ASN A 325 16.18 31.26 27.60
C ASN A 325 16.42 30.53 26.27
N LEU A 326 15.38 30.42 25.48
CA LEU A 326 15.39 29.74 24.15
C LEU A 326 14.80 30.66 23.08
N THR A 327 15.42 30.73 21.94
CA THR A 327 14.76 31.20 20.70
C THR A 327 13.73 30.15 20.22
N ILE A 328 12.81 30.53 19.32
CA ILE A 328 11.85 29.57 18.76
C ILE A 328 12.57 28.42 18.02
N THR A 329 13.75 28.66 17.43
CA THR A 329 14.57 27.64 16.79
C THR A 329 15.12 26.64 17.80
N GLU A 330 15.68 27.10 18.91
CA GLU A 330 16.16 26.23 19.98
C GLU A 330 15.00 25.48 20.67
N ALA A 331 13.88 26.15 20.89
CA ALA A 331 12.67 25.52 21.42
C ALA A 331 12.15 24.39 20.48
N MET A 332 12.25 24.55 19.15
CA MET A 332 11.95 23.50 18.18
C MET A 332 12.96 22.37 18.26
N ALA A 333 14.26 22.69 18.32
CA ALA A 333 15.36 21.72 18.41
C ALA A 333 15.22 20.83 19.65
N HIS A 334 14.96 21.42 20.81
CA HIS A 334 14.78 20.72 22.08
C HIS A 334 13.34 20.22 22.30
N SER A 335 12.44 20.52 21.38
CA SER A 335 11.02 20.11 21.46
C SER A 335 10.32 20.61 22.75
N SER A 336 10.61 21.87 23.19
CA SER A 336 10.07 22.45 24.43
C SER A 336 8.53 22.50 24.37
N ASN A 337 7.86 21.82 25.32
CA ASN A 337 6.41 21.94 25.50
C ASN A 337 6.00 23.31 26.01
N PRO A 338 6.63 23.84 27.10
CA PRO A 338 6.23 25.12 27.69
C PRO A 338 6.25 26.25 26.65
N VAL A 339 7.32 26.37 25.88
CA VAL A 339 7.47 27.43 24.88
C VAL A 339 6.42 27.30 23.76
N PHE A 340 6.16 26.09 23.22
CA PHE A 340 5.18 25.92 22.17
C PHE A 340 3.73 26.09 22.62
N ILE A 341 3.42 25.76 23.87
CA ILE A 341 2.14 26.10 24.52
C ILE A 341 1.98 27.62 24.66
N GLU A 342 2.99 28.31 25.16
CA GLU A 342 2.98 29.79 25.26
C GLU A 342 2.76 30.43 23.88
N ILE A 343 3.46 29.98 22.85
CA ILE A 343 3.31 30.45 21.46
C ILE A 343 1.88 30.21 20.96
N ALA A 344 1.33 29.03 21.17
CA ALA A 344 -0.03 28.69 20.73
C ALA A 344 -1.09 29.55 21.42
N LEU A 345 -0.96 29.79 22.71
CA LEU A 345 -1.84 30.71 23.46
C LEU A 345 -1.76 32.13 22.92
N LYS A 346 -0.57 32.61 22.53
CA LYS A 346 -0.39 33.95 21.89
C LYS A 346 -0.96 34.01 20.48
N VAL A 347 -0.87 32.92 19.70
CA VAL A 347 -1.46 32.81 18.34
C VAL A 347 -2.99 32.80 18.39
N GLY A 348 -3.54 32.07 19.36
CA GLY A 348 -4.96 31.85 19.54
C GLY A 348 -5.52 30.70 18.70
N ALA A 349 -6.65 30.14 19.15
CA ALA A 349 -7.24 28.94 18.58
C ALA A 349 -7.62 29.10 17.10
N GLU A 350 -8.29 30.20 16.74
CA GLU A 350 -8.74 30.45 15.35
C GLU A 350 -7.60 30.40 14.34
N LYS A 351 -6.51 31.11 14.60
CA LYS A 351 -5.36 31.18 13.69
C LYS A 351 -4.60 29.87 13.61
N LEU A 352 -4.49 29.14 14.75
CA LEU A 352 -3.82 27.87 14.81
C LEU A 352 -4.61 26.78 14.03
N VAL A 353 -5.92 26.68 14.29
CA VAL A 353 -6.80 25.73 13.60
C VAL A 353 -6.84 26.03 12.11
N ALA A 354 -6.99 27.31 11.72
CA ALA A 354 -6.97 27.71 10.31
C ALA A 354 -5.66 27.32 9.60
N MET A 355 -4.50 27.42 10.27
CA MET A 355 -3.21 26.97 9.71
C MET A 355 -3.18 25.44 9.58
N ALA A 356 -3.66 24.71 10.58
CA ALA A 356 -3.76 23.25 10.53
C ALA A 356 -4.64 22.78 9.36
N GLN A 357 -5.81 23.38 9.18
CA GLN A 357 -6.71 23.09 8.05
C GLN A 357 -6.05 23.38 6.69
N LYS A 358 -5.37 24.52 6.53
CA LYS A 358 -4.62 24.83 5.32
C LYS A 358 -3.55 23.78 5.00
N LEU A 359 -2.90 23.22 6.02
CA LEU A 359 -1.92 22.14 5.89
C LEU A 359 -2.55 20.77 5.62
N GLY A 360 -3.88 20.62 5.78
CA GLY A 360 -4.63 19.41 5.45
C GLY A 360 -5.06 18.58 6.65
N PHE A 361 -4.86 19.06 7.89
CA PHE A 361 -5.40 18.38 9.08
C PHE A 361 -6.92 18.47 9.12
N GLY A 362 -7.59 17.44 9.62
CA GLY A 362 -9.04 17.34 9.72
C GLY A 362 -9.75 17.07 8.38
N SER A 363 -9.01 16.69 7.33
CA SER A 363 -9.57 16.31 6.03
C SER A 363 -8.72 15.22 5.36
N ARG A 364 -9.36 14.35 4.59
CA ARG A 364 -8.63 13.37 3.77
C ARG A 364 -7.72 14.09 2.78
N THR A 365 -6.59 13.51 2.50
CA THR A 365 -5.76 13.97 1.39
C THR A 365 -6.43 13.56 0.07
N LYS A 366 -6.03 14.18 -1.04
CA LYS A 366 -6.53 13.75 -2.35
C LYS A 366 -5.81 12.52 -2.90
N LEU A 367 -5.19 11.74 -2.03
CA LEU A 367 -4.71 10.41 -2.35
C LEU A 367 -5.88 9.48 -2.69
N GLU A 368 -7.06 9.76 -2.08
CA GLU A 368 -8.31 9.00 -2.26
C GLU A 368 -8.12 7.49 -2.02
N PHE A 369 -7.20 7.14 -1.12
CA PHE A 369 -6.84 5.76 -0.87
C PHE A 369 -7.90 5.06 0.00
N PHE A 370 -8.11 3.77 -0.27
CA PHE A 370 -9.08 2.96 0.46
C PHE A 370 -8.81 2.97 1.97
N GLY A 371 -9.82 3.32 2.75
CA GLY A 371 -9.72 3.38 4.22
C GLY A 371 -8.95 4.58 4.78
N GLU A 372 -8.65 5.61 3.97
CA GLU A 372 -8.01 6.83 4.46
C GLU A 372 -8.88 7.55 5.49
N SER A 373 -8.30 7.80 6.67
CA SER A 373 -8.89 8.63 7.72
C SER A 373 -8.65 10.12 7.45
N GLU A 374 -9.60 10.96 7.83
CA GLU A 374 -9.45 12.42 7.82
C GLU A 374 -8.68 12.95 9.02
N GLY A 375 -8.36 12.08 10.01
CA GLY A 375 -7.83 12.51 11.30
C GLY A 375 -8.91 13.17 12.15
N ASN A 376 -8.48 13.89 13.18
CA ASN A 376 -9.36 14.72 14.00
C ASN A 376 -8.68 16.06 14.29
N LEU A 377 -9.36 17.16 13.98
CA LEU A 377 -8.95 18.52 14.31
C LEU A 377 -10.13 19.21 14.97
N PRO A 378 -10.02 19.60 16.26
CA PRO A 378 -11.09 20.32 16.94
C PRO A 378 -11.39 21.67 16.29
N GLU A 379 -12.66 22.09 16.31
CA GLU A 379 -13.05 23.43 15.88
C GLU A 379 -12.55 24.48 16.87
N ALA A 380 -12.24 25.68 16.37
CA ALA A 380 -11.56 26.71 17.17
C ALA A 380 -12.41 27.22 18.36
N ASP A 381 -13.74 27.28 18.21
CA ASP A 381 -14.70 27.70 19.22
C ASP A 381 -14.91 26.68 20.34
N GLN A 382 -14.45 25.42 20.15
CA GLN A 382 -14.51 24.35 21.13
C GLN A 382 -13.26 24.28 22.01
N LEU A 383 -12.21 25.05 21.68
CA LEU A 383 -10.92 25.00 22.36
C LEU A 383 -10.83 25.99 23.53
N PHE A 384 -10.97 25.48 24.74
CA PHE A 384 -10.56 26.20 25.94
C PHE A 384 -9.02 26.28 26.05
N PRO A 385 -8.44 27.15 26.87
CA PRO A 385 -6.97 27.30 26.98
C PRO A 385 -6.22 26.00 27.25
N GLY A 386 -6.77 25.08 28.06
CA GLY A 386 -6.19 23.76 28.29
C GLY A 386 -6.19 22.85 27.08
N ASP A 387 -7.27 22.90 26.28
CA ASP A 387 -7.39 22.13 25.03
C ASP A 387 -6.43 22.68 23.97
N LEU A 388 -6.29 24.01 23.91
CA LEU A 388 -5.32 24.67 23.03
C LEU A 388 -3.89 24.33 23.42
N ALA A 389 -3.60 24.19 24.73
CA ALA A 389 -2.30 23.73 25.22
C ALA A 389 -2.01 22.27 24.79
N ASN A 390 -3.00 21.38 24.90
CA ASN A 390 -2.88 20.00 24.40
C ASN A 390 -2.68 19.97 22.88
N LEU A 391 -3.48 20.73 22.12
CA LEU A 391 -3.36 20.83 20.67
C LEU A 391 -1.95 21.32 20.28
N ALA A 392 -1.39 22.29 20.98
CA ALA A 392 -0.05 22.85 20.71
C ALA A 392 1.06 21.80 20.71
N ILE A 393 0.90 20.75 21.49
CA ILE A 393 1.85 19.62 21.58
C ILE A 393 1.38 18.37 20.85
N GLY A 394 0.28 18.48 20.06
CA GLY A 394 -0.27 17.41 19.26
C GLY A 394 -0.90 16.27 20.08
N GLN A 395 -1.52 16.63 21.19
CA GLN A 395 -2.20 15.73 22.13
C GLN A 395 -3.70 16.05 22.21
N GLY A 396 -4.41 15.39 23.10
CA GLY A 396 -5.85 15.56 23.27
C GLY A 396 -6.61 14.98 22.09
N PHE A 397 -7.50 15.77 21.50
CA PHE A 397 -8.36 15.33 20.39
C PHE A 397 -7.68 15.42 19.00
N CYS A 398 -6.43 15.91 18.93
CA CYS A 398 -5.73 16.04 17.66
C CYS A 398 -5.23 14.69 17.17
N GLU A 399 -5.72 14.27 15.99
CA GLU A 399 -5.23 13.08 15.30
C GLU A 399 -4.88 13.42 13.85
N ALA A 400 -3.81 12.81 13.36
CA ALA A 400 -3.36 12.94 11.97
C ALA A 400 -2.89 11.59 11.43
N THR A 401 -2.99 11.44 10.12
CA THR A 401 -2.44 10.27 9.44
C THR A 401 -0.98 10.51 9.05
N PRO A 402 -0.14 9.45 8.92
CA PRO A 402 1.21 9.59 8.37
C PRO A 402 1.25 10.32 7.03
N ILE A 403 0.25 10.11 6.16
CA ILE A 403 0.21 10.79 4.85
C ILE A 403 -0.08 12.29 4.98
N GLN A 404 -0.90 12.73 5.94
CA GLN A 404 -1.09 14.17 6.24
C GLN A 404 0.21 14.81 6.74
N LEU A 405 0.99 14.10 7.56
CA LEU A 405 2.29 14.59 8.03
C LEU A 405 3.31 14.64 6.88
N ALA A 406 3.30 13.69 5.95
CA ALA A 406 4.12 13.73 4.74
C ALA A 406 3.76 14.95 3.87
N GLN A 407 2.47 15.23 3.67
CA GLN A 407 2.01 16.41 2.95
C GLN A 407 2.43 17.72 3.65
N THR A 408 2.35 17.76 4.99
CA THR A 408 2.77 18.92 5.78
C THR A 408 4.25 19.23 5.58
N VAL A 409 5.12 18.24 5.74
CA VAL A 409 6.57 18.41 5.53
C VAL A 409 6.88 18.72 4.07
N SER A 410 6.20 18.08 3.13
CA SER A 410 6.32 18.38 1.70
C SER A 410 5.98 19.85 1.42
N THR A 411 4.91 20.39 2.02
CA THR A 411 4.53 21.80 1.89
C THR A 411 5.64 22.74 2.39
N ILE A 412 6.28 22.40 3.53
CA ILE A 412 7.42 23.17 4.08
C ILE A 412 8.62 23.11 3.12
N VAL A 413 8.93 21.92 2.60
CA VAL A 413 10.05 21.70 1.67
C VAL A 413 9.81 22.41 0.33
N ASN A 414 8.56 22.46 -0.12
CA ASN A 414 8.15 23.04 -1.40
C ASN A 414 7.76 24.53 -1.27
N ASP A 415 8.55 25.31 -0.51
CA ASP A 415 8.42 26.76 -0.35
C ASP A 415 7.01 27.24 0.06
N GLY A 416 6.32 26.45 0.87
CA GLY A 416 4.97 26.74 1.37
C GLY A 416 3.85 26.45 0.39
N ILE A 417 4.13 25.75 -0.69
CA ILE A 417 3.15 25.32 -1.69
C ILE A 417 2.73 23.87 -1.38
N LYS A 418 1.46 23.69 -1.06
CA LYS A 418 0.87 22.36 -0.86
C LYS A 418 0.59 21.70 -2.20
N ILE A 419 1.04 20.46 -2.34
CA ILE A 419 0.75 19.55 -3.44
C ILE A 419 0.07 18.32 -2.84
N ASP A 420 -0.99 17.87 -3.49
CA ASP A 420 -1.71 16.69 -3.03
C ASP A 420 -0.92 15.41 -3.35
N PRO A 421 -0.79 14.47 -2.40
CA PRO A 421 -0.12 13.20 -2.64
C PRO A 421 -0.90 12.33 -3.63
N TYR A 422 -0.19 11.45 -4.34
CA TYR A 422 -0.80 10.46 -5.22
C TYR A 422 0.04 9.20 -5.36
N ILE A 423 -0.64 8.11 -5.73
CA ILE A 423 -0.03 6.80 -5.86
C ILE A 423 -0.26 6.15 -7.22
N VAL A 424 -1.31 6.55 -7.94
CA VAL A 424 -1.59 6.04 -9.29
C VAL A 424 -1.16 7.07 -10.33
N SER A 425 -0.27 6.68 -11.23
CA SER A 425 0.26 7.50 -12.31
C SER A 425 -0.59 7.40 -13.57
N SER A 426 -0.79 6.19 -14.07
CA SER A 426 -1.47 5.96 -15.35
C SER A 426 -2.14 4.60 -15.45
N LEU A 427 -3.04 4.51 -16.43
CA LEU A 427 -3.63 3.28 -16.95
C LEU A 427 -2.95 2.94 -18.27
N THR A 428 -2.53 1.69 -18.44
CA THR A 428 -1.97 1.21 -19.71
C THR A 428 -2.72 -0.01 -20.21
N SER A 429 -2.73 -0.20 -21.53
CA SER A 429 -3.18 -1.45 -22.13
C SER A 429 -2.20 -2.60 -21.82
N PRO A 430 -2.56 -3.86 -22.08
CA PRO A 430 -1.68 -5.01 -21.85
C PRO A 430 -0.34 -4.95 -22.58
N ASP A 431 -0.30 -4.30 -23.73
CA ASP A 431 0.88 -4.06 -24.56
C ASP A 431 1.70 -2.83 -24.13
N GLY A 432 1.31 -2.19 -23.02
CA GLY A 432 2.05 -1.09 -22.39
C GLY A 432 1.76 0.31 -22.94
N VAL A 433 0.79 0.46 -23.85
CA VAL A 433 0.38 1.76 -24.37
C VAL A 433 -0.42 2.51 -23.30
N THR A 434 -0.06 3.77 -23.02
CA THR A 434 -0.79 4.60 -22.07
C THR A 434 -2.18 4.94 -22.58
N VAL A 435 -3.20 4.50 -21.85
CA VAL A 435 -4.61 4.77 -22.13
C VAL A 435 -5.06 6.06 -21.46
N LYS A 436 -4.63 6.27 -20.20
CA LYS A 436 -5.01 7.45 -19.41
C LYS A 436 -3.90 7.79 -18.42
N LYS A 437 -3.59 9.08 -18.28
CA LYS A 437 -2.81 9.61 -17.16
C LYS A 437 -3.74 10.27 -16.14
N PHE A 438 -3.48 10.04 -14.85
CA PHE A 438 -4.40 10.51 -13.79
C PHE A 438 -4.05 11.90 -13.27
N HIS A 439 -2.81 12.36 -13.42
CA HIS A 439 -2.32 13.56 -12.71
C HIS A 439 -1.43 14.45 -13.58
N GLU A 440 -1.87 14.79 -14.80
CA GLU A 440 -1.14 15.69 -15.70
C GLU A 440 -1.10 17.14 -15.22
N SER A 441 -2.13 17.61 -14.50
CA SER A 441 -2.15 18.93 -13.87
C SER A 441 -2.72 18.83 -12.46
N ARG A 442 -1.94 19.29 -11.46
CA ARG A 442 -2.39 19.32 -10.07
C ARG A 442 -2.56 20.75 -9.62
N PRO A 443 -3.69 21.10 -9.02
CA PRO A 443 -3.83 22.38 -8.37
C PRO A 443 -2.83 22.46 -7.22
N THR A 444 -2.04 23.51 -7.21
CA THR A 444 -1.14 23.83 -6.11
C THR A 444 -1.72 25.00 -5.32
N VAL A 445 -1.62 24.93 -4.00
CA VAL A 445 -2.16 25.97 -3.11
C VAL A 445 -1.02 26.49 -2.23
N ARG A 446 -0.81 27.80 -2.25
CA ARG A 446 0.12 28.43 -1.30
C ARG A 446 -0.54 28.48 0.09
N VAL A 447 0.06 27.77 1.03
CA VAL A 447 -0.41 27.65 2.43
C VAL A 447 0.32 28.67 3.32
N MET A 448 1.61 28.88 3.07
CA MET A 448 2.44 29.84 3.80
C MET A 448 3.40 30.55 2.87
N SER A 449 3.99 31.63 3.34
CA SER A 449 5.02 32.37 2.58
C SER A 449 6.29 31.51 2.43
N ARG A 450 7.04 31.78 1.35
CA ARG A 450 8.36 31.16 1.15
C ARG A 450 9.28 31.39 2.36
N GLN A 451 9.24 32.60 2.91
CA GLN A 451 10.08 32.97 4.05
C GLN A 451 9.75 32.12 5.28
N THR A 452 8.45 31.88 5.58
CA THR A 452 8.04 30.99 6.68
C THR A 452 8.51 29.55 6.42
N ALA A 453 8.35 29.05 5.20
CA ALA A 453 8.82 27.72 4.85
C ALA A 453 10.34 27.55 5.01
N GLU A 454 11.15 28.54 4.58
CA GLU A 454 12.60 28.55 4.77
C GLU A 454 12.99 28.54 6.26
N ARG A 455 12.30 29.35 7.08
CA ARG A 455 12.51 29.37 8.53
C ARG A 455 12.19 28.02 9.19
N LEU A 456 11.09 27.40 8.79
CA LEU A 456 10.72 26.08 9.28
C LEU A 456 11.76 25.01 8.88
N ARG A 457 12.27 25.04 7.64
CA ARG A 457 13.37 24.14 7.23
C ARG A 457 14.61 24.31 8.10
N SER A 458 14.97 25.55 8.41
CA SER A 458 16.10 25.84 9.31
C SER A 458 15.87 25.34 10.73
N MET A 459 14.63 25.49 11.27
CA MET A 459 14.27 24.94 12.57
C MET A 459 14.32 23.40 12.56
N MET A 460 13.83 22.74 11.50
CA MET A 460 13.89 21.29 11.33
C MET A 460 15.34 20.79 11.21
N ALA A 461 16.23 21.57 10.58
CA ALA A 461 17.66 21.26 10.53
C ALA A 461 18.30 21.31 11.93
N ALA A 462 17.96 22.31 12.73
CA ALA A 462 18.43 22.41 14.11
C ALA A 462 18.06 21.18 14.96
N VAL A 463 16.88 20.58 14.72
CA VAL A 463 16.46 19.34 15.41
C VAL A 463 17.45 18.19 15.16
N THR A 464 17.95 18.04 13.94
CA THR A 464 18.88 16.95 13.58
C THR A 464 20.34 17.29 13.86
N GLN A 465 20.70 18.57 13.88
CA GLN A 465 22.07 19.00 14.12
C GLN A 465 22.44 18.96 15.61
N PHE A 466 21.61 19.50 16.49
CA PHE A 466 21.89 19.58 17.93
C PHE A 466 20.68 19.32 18.84
N GLY A 467 19.51 18.98 18.27
CA GLY A 467 18.28 18.76 19.00
C GLY A 467 17.94 17.30 19.28
N THR A 468 16.65 17.04 19.48
CA THR A 468 16.10 15.71 19.79
C THR A 468 16.19 14.70 18.65
N GLY A 469 16.51 15.15 17.45
CA GLY A 469 16.57 14.33 16.24
C GLY A 469 17.97 14.01 15.74
N GLN A 470 19.03 14.18 16.53
CA GLN A 470 20.42 13.93 16.09
C GLN A 470 20.61 12.51 15.50
N ALA A 471 19.91 11.51 16.03
CA ALA A 471 19.94 10.15 15.52
C ALA A 471 19.38 9.99 14.10
N ALA A 472 18.67 11.00 13.56
CA ALA A 472 18.18 11.04 12.19
C ALA A 472 19.15 11.72 11.20
N TYR A 473 20.27 12.26 11.68
CA TYR A 473 21.24 12.95 10.81
C TYR A 473 21.86 11.97 9.80
N VAL A 474 21.76 12.29 8.51
CA VAL A 474 22.28 11.46 7.39
C VAL A 474 23.64 11.99 6.99
N GLU A 475 24.68 11.21 7.24
CA GLU A 475 26.06 11.60 6.93
C GLU A 475 26.28 11.76 5.42
N GLY A 476 27.01 12.80 5.04
CA GLY A 476 27.27 13.14 3.64
C GLY A 476 26.15 13.85 2.91
N PHE A 477 24.90 13.74 3.37
CA PHE A 477 23.74 14.36 2.72
C PHE A 477 23.05 15.42 3.60
N GLY A 478 23.20 15.32 4.91
CA GLY A 478 22.39 16.07 5.84
C GLY A 478 20.92 15.67 5.80
N SER A 479 20.20 16.02 6.84
CA SER A 479 18.76 15.82 6.94
C SER A 479 18.14 16.85 7.87
N ALA A 480 16.83 17.01 7.81
CA ALA A 480 16.07 17.84 8.71
C ALA A 480 14.75 17.17 9.07
N GLY A 481 14.22 17.42 10.26
CA GLY A 481 12.98 16.78 10.65
C GLY A 481 12.48 17.19 12.02
N LYS A 482 11.47 16.46 12.51
CA LYS A 482 10.90 16.64 13.83
C LYS A 482 10.58 15.29 14.46
N THR A 483 11.01 15.08 15.68
CA THR A 483 10.63 13.96 16.53
C THR A 483 9.25 14.17 17.14
N GLY A 484 8.50 13.10 17.32
CA GLY A 484 7.27 13.07 18.08
C GLY A 484 7.25 11.86 19.01
N SER A 485 6.76 12.06 20.22
CA SER A 485 6.36 11.00 21.13
C SER A 485 4.96 11.37 21.61
N ALA A 486 3.98 10.57 21.24
CA ALA A 486 2.58 10.85 21.52
C ALA A 486 2.04 9.85 22.54
N GLU A 487 1.51 10.34 23.65
CA GLU A 487 0.95 9.53 24.72
C GLU A 487 -0.33 8.83 24.23
N THR A 488 -0.46 7.53 24.53
CA THR A 488 -1.65 6.74 24.18
C THR A 488 -2.70 6.71 25.29
N GLY A 489 -2.41 7.29 26.44
CA GLY A 489 -3.22 7.15 27.64
C GLY A 489 -3.17 5.75 28.29
N ARG A 490 -2.38 4.83 27.72
CA ARG A 490 -2.21 3.45 28.23
C ARG A 490 -0.87 3.31 28.94
N THR A 491 -0.80 2.35 29.84
CA THR A 491 0.43 1.98 30.56
C THR A 491 0.80 0.53 30.28
N ASN A 492 2.10 0.23 30.32
CA ASN A 492 2.59 -1.13 30.25
C ASN A 492 2.44 -1.85 31.61
N LYS A 493 2.85 -3.12 31.69
CA LYS A 493 2.75 -3.94 32.90
C LYS A 493 3.55 -3.39 34.10
N THR A 494 4.51 -2.50 33.85
CA THR A 494 5.33 -1.84 34.89
C THR A 494 4.80 -0.47 35.30
N GLY A 495 3.64 -0.04 34.75
CA GLY A 495 3.04 1.27 35.03
C GLY A 495 3.63 2.44 34.22
N GLN A 496 4.57 2.17 33.30
CA GLN A 496 5.13 3.18 32.40
C GLN A 496 4.15 3.52 31.27
N GLY A 497 3.98 4.82 30.99
CA GLY A 497 3.16 5.29 29.85
C GLY A 497 3.65 4.73 28.50
N ILE A 498 2.69 4.30 27.69
CA ILE A 498 2.97 3.82 26.32
C ILE A 498 2.80 4.99 25.35
N ASN A 499 3.82 5.24 24.54
CA ASN A 499 3.83 6.33 23.58
C ASN A 499 4.01 5.80 22.16
N HIS A 500 3.35 6.43 21.20
CA HIS A 500 3.71 6.30 19.79
C HIS A 500 4.99 7.05 19.50
N ALA A 501 5.82 6.53 18.59
CA ALA A 501 7.05 7.17 18.17
C ALA A 501 6.94 7.66 16.72
N TRP A 502 7.32 8.93 16.49
CA TRP A 502 7.31 9.58 15.20
C TRP A 502 8.64 10.20 14.86
N PHE A 503 9.01 10.12 13.61
CA PHE A 503 9.94 11.04 12.98
C PHE A 503 9.43 11.41 11.60
N THR A 504 9.31 12.72 11.33
CA THR A 504 8.96 13.21 10.00
C THR A 504 10.00 14.22 9.56
N GLY A 505 10.49 14.08 8.34
CA GLY A 505 11.59 14.91 7.87
C GLY A 505 11.87 14.74 6.40
N PHE A 506 12.99 15.29 5.96
CA PHE A 506 13.44 15.24 4.59
C PHE A 506 14.96 15.07 4.48
N ALA A 507 15.40 14.54 3.35
CA ALA A 507 16.82 14.41 2.98
C ALA A 507 16.95 14.43 1.45
N PRO A 508 18.10 14.90 0.88
CA PRO A 508 19.19 15.66 1.52
C PRO A 508 18.74 17.01 2.10
N LEU A 509 19.60 17.62 2.93
CA LEU A 509 19.29 18.90 3.58
C LEU A 509 19.20 20.05 2.56
N GLU A 510 20.20 20.19 1.70
CA GLU A 510 20.33 21.33 0.77
C GLU A 510 19.38 21.24 -0.43
N GLN A 511 19.22 20.04 -0.98
CA GLN A 511 18.34 19.75 -2.11
C GLN A 511 17.42 18.60 -1.78
N PRO A 512 16.32 18.84 -1.07
CA PRO A 512 15.42 17.79 -0.61
C PRO A 512 14.84 16.97 -1.77
N LYS A 513 15.15 15.68 -1.79
CA LYS A 513 14.61 14.73 -2.78
C LYS A 513 13.45 13.92 -2.23
N TYR A 514 13.50 13.63 -0.94
CA TYR A 514 12.57 12.76 -0.26
C TYR A 514 12.06 13.38 1.03
N VAL A 515 10.76 13.36 1.21
CA VAL A 515 10.09 13.48 2.51
C VAL A 515 9.84 12.07 3.02
N ILE A 516 10.23 11.80 4.25
CA ILE A 516 10.10 10.48 4.88
C ILE A 516 9.38 10.65 6.21
N VAL A 517 8.32 9.87 6.40
CA VAL A 517 7.60 9.76 7.67
C VAL A 517 7.79 8.35 8.21
N VAL A 518 8.26 8.25 9.44
CA VAL A 518 8.37 7.01 10.19
C VAL A 518 7.43 7.09 11.38
N PHE A 519 6.49 6.18 11.44
CA PHE A 519 5.57 5.97 12.54
C PHE A 519 5.77 4.59 13.14
N VAL A 520 5.96 4.52 14.45
CA VAL A 520 6.04 3.26 15.20
C VAL A 520 4.98 3.27 16.30
N GLU A 521 3.97 2.44 16.14
CA GLU A 521 2.90 2.27 17.12
C GLU A 521 3.49 1.66 18.39
N GLU A 522 3.23 2.31 19.54
CA GLU A 522 3.80 1.89 20.84
C GLU A 522 5.35 1.88 20.87
N GLY A 523 5.99 2.68 20.00
CA GLY A 523 7.45 2.73 19.86
C GLY A 523 8.18 3.53 20.94
N MET A 524 7.48 4.09 21.92
CA MET A 524 7.95 4.81 23.11
C MET A 524 8.63 6.15 22.82
N SER A 525 9.60 6.22 21.92
CA SER A 525 10.43 7.42 21.73
C SER A 525 10.70 7.73 20.26
N GLY A 526 10.31 8.91 19.82
CA GLY A 526 10.64 9.41 18.49
C GLY A 526 12.14 9.54 18.25
N SER A 527 12.87 10.01 19.26
CA SER A 527 14.33 10.22 19.19
C SER A 527 15.11 8.91 19.13
N ASN A 528 14.71 7.91 19.93
CA ASN A 528 15.49 6.68 20.10
C ASN A 528 15.05 5.57 19.14
N VAL A 529 13.84 5.64 18.59
CA VAL A 529 13.28 4.58 17.73
C VAL A 529 13.03 5.09 16.32
N ALA A 530 12.18 6.10 16.14
CA ALA A 530 11.79 6.54 14.78
C ALA A 530 12.92 7.30 14.05
N ALA A 531 13.73 8.10 14.76
CA ALA A 531 14.82 8.88 14.17
C ALA A 531 15.94 8.00 13.58
N PRO A 532 16.45 6.95 14.25
CA PRO A 532 17.42 6.01 13.65
C PRO A 532 16.88 5.30 12.41
N ILE A 533 15.61 4.89 12.44
CA ILE A 533 14.94 4.23 11.30
C ILE A 533 14.85 5.18 10.10
N PHE A 534 14.50 6.47 10.35
CA PHE A 534 14.54 7.48 9.30
C PHE A 534 15.93 7.60 8.66
N LYS A 535 17.01 7.68 9.48
CA LYS A 535 18.39 7.74 8.99
C LYS A 535 18.71 6.55 8.10
N GLU A 536 18.36 5.36 8.53
CA GLU A 536 18.65 4.13 7.81
C GLU A 536 17.92 4.09 6.45
N ILE A 537 16.62 4.43 6.42
CA ILE A 537 15.83 4.51 5.20
C ILE A 537 16.40 5.58 4.26
N ALA A 538 16.62 6.80 4.76
CA ALA A 538 17.16 7.88 3.96
C ALA A 538 18.52 7.53 3.36
N SER A 539 19.44 6.94 4.14
CA SER A 539 20.73 6.49 3.66
C SER A 539 20.60 5.40 2.59
N ALA A 540 19.71 4.43 2.79
CA ALA A 540 19.50 3.33 1.86
C ALA A 540 18.98 3.81 0.49
N ILE A 541 18.10 4.81 0.45
CA ILE A 541 17.52 5.30 -0.81
C ILE A 541 18.37 6.38 -1.49
N LEU A 542 19.24 7.10 -0.77
CA LEU A 542 20.11 8.12 -1.32
C LEU A 542 21.41 7.57 -1.92
N ASN A 543 21.89 6.41 -1.46
CA ASN A 543 23.10 5.76 -1.95
C ASN A 543 22.85 4.85 -3.18
N ASN A 544 21.79 5.08 -3.90
CA ASN A 544 21.47 4.35 -5.15
C ASN A 544 21.99 5.05 -6.39
#